data_f14d88d9919c3f064e0bc50c8ffd68e0
#
_entry.id   f14d88d9919c3f064e0bc50c8ffd68e0
#
_cell.length_a   1.000
_cell.length_b   1.000
_cell.length_c   1.000
_cell.angle_alpha   90.00
_cell.angle_beta   90.00
_cell.angle_gamma   90.00
#
_symmetry.space_group_name_H-M   'P 1'
#
loop_
_entity.id
_entity.type
_entity.pdbx_description
1 polymer ?
#
loop_
_entity_poly.entity_id
_entity_poly.type
_entity_poly.pdbx_seq_one_letter_code
_entity_poly.pdbx_strand_id
1 'polypeptide(L)'
;EAGKLLNSVRKRNYPAADWEDYLYEPEGRAKLDENEMLDEWGREFFAESRRRIDLIRFGKFSSGTWWDKTPDADSHTEIWPIMRDVLNANHELIQNPGYNK
;
A
#
# COMPACT_ATOMS: atom_id res chain seq x y z
N GLU A 1 16.85 9.67 -6.92
CA GLU A 1 17.43 8.46 -6.27
C GLU A 1 16.43 7.27 -6.38
N ALA A 2 15.17 7.43 -5.95
CA ALA A 2 14.16 6.36 -5.98
C ALA A 2 13.98 5.74 -7.37
N GLY A 3 13.79 6.56 -8.41
CA GLY A 3 13.64 6.08 -9.78
C GLY A 3 14.82 5.23 -10.24
N LYS A 4 16.04 5.59 -9.87
CA LYS A 4 17.25 4.84 -10.21
C LYS A 4 17.26 3.45 -9.57
N LEU A 5 16.87 3.35 -8.29
CA LEU A 5 16.77 2.08 -7.58
C LEU A 5 15.67 1.20 -8.18
N LEU A 6 14.49 1.78 -8.46
CA LEU A 6 13.39 1.04 -9.10
C LEU A 6 13.75 0.57 -10.51
N ASN A 7 14.50 1.37 -11.27
CA ASN A 7 14.95 0.97 -12.61
C ASN A 7 15.87 -0.26 -12.56
N SER A 8 16.66 -0.42 -11.51
CA SER A 8 17.48 -1.63 -11.35
C SER A 8 16.61 -2.89 -11.20
N VAL A 9 15.44 -2.77 -10.58
CA VAL A 9 14.45 -3.85 -10.48
C VAL A 9 13.73 -4.06 -11.80
N ARG A 10 13.24 -2.98 -12.44
CA ARG A 10 12.49 -3.04 -13.70
C ARG A 10 13.32 -3.65 -14.84
N LYS A 11 14.61 -3.37 -14.90
CA LYS A 11 15.53 -3.96 -15.90
C LYS A 11 15.60 -5.50 -15.88
N ARG A 12 15.20 -6.13 -14.78
CA ARG A 12 15.08 -7.60 -14.72
C ARG A 12 13.83 -8.10 -15.45
N ASN A 13 12.79 -7.29 -15.50
CA ASN A 13 11.46 -7.68 -15.96
C ASN A 13 11.18 -7.25 -17.40
N TYR A 14 11.91 -6.26 -17.92
CA TYR A 14 11.70 -5.69 -19.24
C TYR A 14 12.93 -5.88 -20.13
N PRO A 15 12.76 -6.33 -21.39
CA PRO A 15 13.86 -6.39 -22.34
C PRO A 15 14.41 -5.00 -22.66
N ALA A 16 15.68 -4.91 -23.01
CA ALA A 16 16.34 -3.62 -23.25
C ALA A 16 15.67 -2.75 -24.33
N ALA A 17 15.00 -3.38 -25.30
CA ALA A 17 14.26 -2.66 -26.35
C ALA A 17 13.08 -1.83 -25.80
N ASP A 18 12.57 -2.20 -24.62
CA ASP A 18 11.39 -1.58 -24.03
C ASP A 18 11.74 -0.60 -22.90
N TRP A 19 13.02 -0.45 -22.56
CA TRP A 19 13.45 0.36 -21.42
C TRP A 19 13.05 1.83 -21.54
N GLU A 20 13.05 2.42 -22.74
CA GLU A 20 12.62 3.80 -22.95
C GLU A 20 11.18 4.02 -22.46
N ASP A 21 10.31 3.03 -22.66
CA ASP A 21 8.90 3.13 -22.29
C ASP A 21 8.62 2.79 -20.82
N TYR A 22 9.36 1.87 -20.25
CA TYR A 22 9.04 1.29 -18.95
C TYR A 22 9.94 1.73 -17.79
N LEU A 23 11.12 2.26 -18.05
CA LEU A 23 11.96 2.79 -17.00
C LEU A 23 11.53 4.21 -16.60
N TYR A 24 11.77 4.54 -15.32
CA TYR A 24 11.56 5.89 -14.81
C TYR A 24 12.63 6.86 -15.26
N GLU A 25 12.26 8.12 -15.39
CA GLU A 25 13.20 9.21 -15.71
C GLU A 25 14.41 9.23 -14.73
N PRO A 26 15.63 9.54 -15.19
CA PRO A 26 15.98 9.96 -16.56
C PRO A 26 16.38 8.81 -17.51
N GLU A 27 16.31 7.56 -17.09
CA GLU A 27 16.73 6.41 -17.91
C GLU A 27 15.66 5.98 -18.93
N GLY A 28 14.41 6.25 -18.65
CA GLY A 28 13.27 6.08 -19.52
C GLY A 28 12.34 7.29 -19.42
N ARG A 29 11.13 7.18 -19.91
CA ARG A 29 10.15 8.27 -19.92
C ARG A 29 9.01 8.14 -18.91
N ALA A 30 8.97 7.05 -18.14
CA ALA A 30 7.98 6.88 -17.09
C ALA A 30 8.24 7.88 -15.95
N LYS A 31 7.17 8.51 -15.47
CA LYS A 31 7.25 9.43 -14.33
C LYS A 31 6.97 8.72 -13.03
N LEU A 32 7.72 9.07 -12.00
CA LEU A 32 7.56 8.54 -10.66
C LEU A 32 7.02 9.64 -9.74
N ASP A 33 5.78 9.51 -9.33
CA ASP A 33 5.17 10.27 -8.24
C ASP A 33 4.78 9.33 -7.08
N GLU A 34 4.10 9.87 -6.05
CA GLU A 34 3.68 9.09 -4.90
C GLU A 34 2.68 7.99 -5.26
N ASN A 35 1.76 8.26 -6.17
CA ASN A 35 0.76 7.26 -6.59
C ASN A 35 1.43 6.14 -7.39
N GLU A 36 2.30 6.51 -8.34
CA GLU A 36 3.05 5.52 -9.11
C GLU A 36 3.99 4.69 -8.21
N MET A 37 4.59 5.30 -7.18
CA MET A 37 5.39 4.56 -6.18
C MET A 37 4.54 3.52 -5.46
N LEU A 38 3.32 3.89 -5.04
CA LEU A 38 2.40 2.98 -4.36
C LEU A 38 1.95 1.85 -5.30
N ASP A 39 1.73 2.14 -6.57
CA ASP A 39 1.35 1.16 -7.59
C ASP A 39 2.52 0.22 -7.94
N GLU A 40 3.74 0.77 -8.03
CA GLU A 40 4.94 -0.05 -8.22
C GLU A 40 5.16 -1.04 -7.07
N TRP A 41 4.95 -0.60 -5.84
CA TRP A 41 5.00 -1.51 -4.69
C TRP A 41 3.89 -2.56 -4.73
N GLY A 42 2.71 -2.19 -5.23
CA GLY A 42 1.62 -3.15 -5.43
C GLY A 42 1.97 -4.24 -6.46
N ARG A 43 2.67 -3.87 -7.51
CA ARG A 43 3.17 -4.80 -8.53
C ARG A 43 4.29 -5.69 -8.02
N GLU A 44 5.31 -5.09 -7.39
CA GLU A 44 6.51 -5.81 -6.92
C GLU A 44 6.20 -6.77 -5.77
N PHE A 45 5.35 -6.34 -4.83
CA PHE A 45 5.00 -7.14 -3.65
C PHE A 45 3.61 -7.77 -3.73
N PHE A 46 3.17 -8.12 -4.95
CA PHE A 46 1.89 -8.79 -5.15
C PHE A 46 1.82 -10.07 -4.33
N ALA A 47 0.72 -10.24 -3.57
CA ALA A 47 0.47 -11.37 -2.68
C ALA A 47 1.47 -11.55 -1.50
N GLU A 48 2.29 -10.55 -1.19
CA GLU A 48 3.26 -10.61 -0.08
C GLU A 48 2.76 -9.95 1.22
N SER A 49 1.45 -9.76 1.34
CA SER A 49 0.78 -9.22 2.55
C SER A 49 1.18 -7.80 2.96
N ARG A 50 1.82 -7.03 2.07
CA ARG A 50 2.28 -5.66 2.36
C ARG A 50 1.27 -4.58 2.00
N ARG A 51 0.38 -4.82 1.04
CA ARG A 51 -0.48 -3.79 0.43
C ARG A 51 -1.25 -2.95 1.45
N ARG A 52 -1.78 -3.59 2.50
CA ARG A 52 -2.51 -2.87 3.56
C ARG A 52 -1.64 -1.82 4.26
N ILE A 53 -0.43 -2.20 4.66
CA ILE A 53 0.51 -1.30 5.35
C ILE A 53 0.92 -0.15 4.44
N ASP A 54 1.19 -0.43 3.17
CA ASP A 54 1.59 0.57 2.19
C ASP A 54 0.43 1.56 1.93
N LEU A 55 -0.79 1.07 1.78
CA LEU A 55 -1.98 1.91 1.63
C LEU A 55 -2.23 2.82 2.85
N ILE A 56 -2.03 2.32 4.07
CA ILE A 56 -2.13 3.13 5.29
C ILE A 56 -1.05 4.22 5.31
N ARG A 57 0.20 3.88 5.01
CA ARG A 57 1.33 4.84 4.98
C ARG A 57 1.12 5.96 3.96
N PHE A 58 0.51 5.65 2.83
CA PHE A 58 0.18 6.63 1.78
C PHE A 58 -1.18 7.33 2.00
N GLY A 59 -1.88 7.05 3.11
CA GLY A 59 -3.18 7.64 3.41
C GLY A 59 -4.29 7.24 2.42
N LYS A 60 -4.16 6.06 1.81
CA LYS A 60 -5.10 5.56 0.77
C LYS A 60 -5.95 4.39 1.24
N PHE A 61 -5.68 3.81 2.41
CA PHE A 61 -6.38 2.61 2.85
C PHE A 61 -7.88 2.86 3.06
N SER A 62 -8.22 3.84 3.85
CA SER A 62 -9.63 4.19 4.14
C SER A 62 -10.22 5.12 3.09
N SER A 63 -9.44 6.06 2.53
CA SER A 63 -9.92 7.09 1.60
C SER A 63 -9.90 6.67 0.13
N GLY A 64 -9.18 5.59 -0.21
CA GLY A 64 -9.00 5.17 -1.60
C GLY A 64 -10.29 4.61 -2.21
N THR A 65 -10.39 4.77 -3.54
CA THR A 65 -11.47 4.21 -4.36
C THR A 65 -10.86 3.30 -5.41
N TRP A 66 -11.35 2.07 -5.49
CA TRP A 66 -11.06 1.10 -6.53
C TRP A 66 -12.39 0.59 -7.10
N TRP A 67 -12.37 -0.21 -8.14
CA TRP A 67 -13.60 -0.63 -8.80
C TRP A 67 -14.54 -1.46 -7.90
N ASP A 68 -14.00 -2.10 -6.85
CA ASP A 68 -14.75 -2.91 -5.87
C ASP A 68 -14.74 -2.31 -4.46
N LYS A 69 -14.21 -1.08 -4.29
CA LYS A 69 -14.12 -0.38 -3.00
C LYS A 69 -14.47 1.09 -3.14
N THR A 70 -15.36 1.54 -2.28
CA THR A 70 -15.62 2.97 -2.01
C THR A 70 -14.86 3.39 -0.73
N PRO A 71 -14.63 4.69 -0.51
CA PRO A 71 -14.07 5.17 0.74
C PRO A 71 -14.85 4.67 1.95
N ASP A 72 -14.12 4.30 3.01
CA ASP A 72 -14.72 3.95 4.30
C ASP A 72 -15.33 5.19 4.96
N ALA A 73 -16.29 5.00 5.88
CA ALA A 73 -16.91 6.11 6.61
C ALA A 73 -15.90 6.87 7.49
N ASP A 74 -14.89 6.18 7.98
CA ASP A 74 -13.79 6.71 8.79
C ASP A 74 -12.54 5.80 8.68
N SER A 75 -11.51 6.10 9.45
CA SER A 75 -10.23 5.38 9.42
C SER A 75 -10.08 4.29 10.48
N HIS A 76 -11.15 3.91 11.20
CA HIS A 76 -11.02 2.94 12.31
C HIS A 76 -10.45 1.59 11.85
N THR A 77 -10.73 1.19 10.62
CA THR A 77 -10.24 -0.06 10.02
C THR A 77 -8.72 -0.08 9.77
N GLU A 78 -8.04 1.07 9.90
CA GLU A 78 -6.56 1.14 9.83
C GLU A 78 -5.89 0.55 11.08
N ILE A 79 -6.63 0.44 12.17
CA ILE A 79 -6.19 -0.18 13.42
C ILE A 79 -6.96 -1.49 13.60
N TRP A 80 -6.27 -2.55 13.98
CA TRP A 80 -6.94 -3.83 14.26
C TRP A 80 -7.74 -3.77 15.56
N PRO A 81 -8.93 -4.40 15.62
CA PRO A 81 -9.63 -4.57 16.88
C PRO A 81 -8.85 -5.48 17.84
N ILE A 82 -8.98 -5.22 19.14
CA ILE A 82 -8.53 -6.16 20.16
C ILE A 82 -9.50 -7.34 20.16
N MET A 83 -8.97 -8.54 20.13
CA MET A 83 -9.79 -9.76 20.13
C MET A 83 -10.69 -9.81 21.37
N ARG A 84 -11.93 -10.26 21.18
CA ARG A 84 -12.92 -10.32 22.27
C ARG A 84 -12.45 -11.15 23.48
N ASP A 85 -11.79 -12.27 23.22
CA ASP A 85 -11.28 -13.13 24.31
C ASP A 85 -10.22 -12.42 25.15
N VAL A 86 -9.40 -11.57 24.54
CA VAL A 86 -8.39 -10.76 25.26
C VAL A 86 -9.07 -9.70 26.12
N LEU A 87 -10.11 -9.04 25.60
CA LEU A 87 -10.90 -8.06 26.35
C LEU A 87 -11.66 -8.72 27.51
N ASN A 88 -12.17 -9.94 27.31
CA ASN A 88 -12.85 -10.69 28.35
C ASN A 88 -11.89 -11.18 29.46
N ALA A 89 -10.65 -11.47 29.09
CA ALA A 89 -9.62 -11.91 30.05
C ALA A 89 -9.03 -10.74 30.85
N ASN A 90 -9.09 -9.51 30.34
CA ASN A 90 -8.58 -8.32 31.03
C ASN A 90 -9.55 -7.14 30.86
N HIS A 91 -10.35 -6.88 31.89
CA HIS A 91 -11.38 -5.85 31.91
C HIS A 91 -10.83 -4.40 31.92
N GLU A 92 -9.53 -4.22 32.18
CA GLU A 92 -8.87 -2.91 32.12
C GLU A 92 -8.57 -2.49 30.68
N LEU A 93 -8.64 -3.43 29.72
CA LEU A 93 -8.44 -3.10 28.33
C LEU A 93 -9.68 -2.43 27.72
N ILE A 94 -9.43 -1.37 26.98
CA ILE A 94 -10.44 -0.63 26.23
C ILE A 94 -10.26 -0.96 24.74
N GLN A 95 -11.36 -1.30 24.09
CA GLN A 95 -11.36 -1.56 22.64
C GLN A 95 -10.93 -0.31 21.85
N ASN A 96 -10.24 -0.53 20.75
CA ASN A 96 -9.91 0.56 19.83
C ASN A 96 -11.17 1.27 19.31
N PRO A 97 -11.08 2.59 19.07
CA PRO A 97 -12.22 3.38 18.55
C PRO A 97 -12.81 2.78 17.29
N GLY A 98 -14.13 2.88 17.14
CA GLY A 98 -14.87 2.39 15.99
C GLY A 98 -15.28 0.91 16.05
N TYR A 99 -14.80 0.16 17.04
CA TYR A 99 -15.19 -1.24 17.25
C TYR A 99 -16.06 -1.41 18.49
N ASN A 100 -17.06 -2.27 18.40
CA ASN A 100 -17.88 -2.66 19.55
C ASN A 100 -17.12 -3.67 20.45
N LYS A 101 -17.45 -3.63 21.75
CA LYS A 101 -16.94 -4.63 22.70
C LYS A 101 -17.47 -6.03 22.41
#